data_fc00de67b0a7e3bede81b6e2bc06fdde
#
_entry.id   fc00de67b0a7e3bede81b6e2bc06fdde
#
_cell.length_a   1.000
_cell.length_b   1.000
_cell.length_c   1.000
_cell.angle_alpha   90.00
_cell.angle_beta   90.00
_cell.angle_gamma   90.00
#
_symmetry.space_group_name_H-M   'P 1'
#
loop_
_entity.id
_entity.type
_entity.pdbx_description
1 polymer ?
#
loop_
_entity_poly.entity_id
_entity_poly.type
_entity_poly.pdbx_seq_one_letter_code
_entity_poly.pdbx_strand_id
1 'polypeptide(L)'
;IVCRPSVKKLASSQILQSAVTTMVCIVGCTWLADSFVAANKDVLLETFGSLVQAEPWTFAFVLFLMAAIMNSQGATTRAIMPLGFALGLSPLALIAMYPAVNGFALFPINGPAIAACSLDRSGTTTMGKYLIDNPFQIFGTICAVISVSLGFLIVWLL
;
A
#
# COMPACT_ATOMS: atom_id res chain seq x y z
N ILE A 1 5.54 26.41 -21.96
CA ILE A 1 5.75 27.30 -23.14
C ILE A 1 6.87 28.30 -22.84
N VAL A 2 7.04 28.74 -21.59
CA VAL A 2 8.09 29.71 -21.19
C VAL A 2 9.48 29.11 -21.23
N CYS A 3 9.62 27.83 -20.83
CA CYS A 3 10.90 27.11 -20.91
C CYS A 3 10.93 26.30 -22.20
N ARG A 4 11.90 26.56 -23.07
CA ARG A 4 12.19 25.75 -24.27
C ARG A 4 13.33 24.78 -23.98
N PRO A 5 13.09 23.65 -23.29
CA PRO A 5 14.14 22.71 -22.98
C PRO A 5 14.60 22.00 -24.26
N SER A 6 15.90 21.82 -24.39
CA SER A 6 16.45 20.98 -25.45
C SER A 6 16.08 19.51 -25.15
N VAL A 7 15.43 18.82 -26.10
CA VAL A 7 15.04 17.41 -25.96
C VAL A 7 16.25 16.53 -25.63
N LYS A 8 17.41 16.80 -26.21
CA LYS A 8 18.65 16.07 -25.90
C LYS A 8 19.09 16.24 -24.46
N LYS A 9 19.03 17.48 -23.92
CA LYS A 9 19.38 17.74 -22.52
C LYS A 9 18.40 17.11 -21.54
N LEU A 10 17.13 17.07 -21.93
CA LEU A 10 16.09 16.41 -21.13
C LEU A 10 16.33 14.90 -21.09
N ALA A 11 16.52 14.26 -22.24
CA ALA A 11 16.73 12.81 -22.34
C ALA A 11 18.00 12.32 -21.62
N SER A 12 19.06 13.15 -21.59
CA SER A 12 20.29 12.83 -20.86
C SER A 12 20.27 13.24 -19.38
N SER A 13 19.17 13.83 -18.90
CA SER A 13 19.11 14.25 -17.50
C SER A 13 18.95 13.05 -16.57
N GLN A 14 19.73 13.04 -15.50
CA GLN A 14 19.65 12.01 -14.46
C GLN A 14 18.26 11.94 -13.82
N ILE A 15 17.58 13.09 -13.72
CA ILE A 15 16.21 13.18 -13.19
C ILE A 15 15.22 12.40 -14.06
N LEU A 16 15.30 12.55 -15.39
CA LEU A 16 14.41 11.81 -16.30
C LEU A 16 14.70 10.31 -16.24
N GLN A 17 15.96 9.91 -16.21
CA GLN A 17 16.35 8.50 -16.11
C GLN A 17 15.83 7.88 -14.81
N SER A 18 15.99 8.56 -13.68
CA SER A 18 15.44 8.12 -12.39
C SER A 18 13.92 8.04 -12.41
N ALA A 19 13.25 9.03 -13.01
CA ALA A 19 11.80 9.04 -13.15
C ALA A 19 11.28 7.85 -13.98
N VAL A 20 11.92 7.55 -15.11
CA VAL A 20 11.57 6.40 -15.97
C VAL A 20 11.80 5.09 -15.22
N THR A 21 12.94 4.92 -14.55
CA THR A 21 13.22 3.74 -13.74
C THR A 21 12.15 3.55 -12.65
N THR A 22 11.81 4.63 -11.94
CA THR A 22 10.76 4.61 -10.92
C THR A 22 9.39 4.20 -11.50
N MET A 23 9.01 4.75 -12.66
CA MET A 23 7.77 4.37 -13.34
C MET A 23 7.73 2.88 -13.68
N VAL A 24 8.80 2.33 -14.25
CA VAL A 24 8.89 0.91 -14.60
C VAL A 24 8.77 0.04 -13.37
N CYS A 25 9.46 0.39 -12.27
CA CYS A 25 9.38 -0.33 -11.00
C CYS A 25 7.96 -0.28 -10.42
N ILE A 26 7.33 0.89 -10.37
CA ILE A 26 5.97 1.04 -9.82
C ILE A 26 4.97 0.21 -10.64
N VAL A 27 5.00 0.33 -11.96
CA VAL A 27 4.08 -0.41 -12.85
C VAL A 27 4.31 -1.91 -12.70
N GLY A 28 5.55 -2.37 -12.70
CA GLY A 28 5.89 -3.79 -12.54
C GLY A 28 5.43 -4.37 -11.22
N CYS A 29 5.72 -3.69 -10.10
CA CYS A 29 5.28 -4.12 -8.77
C CYS A 29 3.75 -4.15 -8.65
N THR A 30 3.07 -3.12 -9.17
CA THR A 30 1.60 -3.06 -9.13
C THR A 30 0.99 -4.18 -9.95
N TRP A 31 1.48 -4.40 -11.16
CA TRP A 31 0.98 -5.46 -12.04
C TRP A 31 1.18 -6.86 -11.43
N LEU A 32 2.36 -7.11 -10.85
CA LEU A 32 2.64 -8.36 -10.15
C LEU A 32 1.64 -8.59 -9.01
N ALA A 33 1.41 -7.58 -8.17
CA ALA A 33 0.49 -7.66 -7.05
C ALA A 33 -0.96 -7.88 -7.50
N ASP A 34 -1.43 -7.13 -8.50
CA ASP A 34 -2.79 -7.29 -9.05
C ASP A 34 -2.98 -8.68 -9.67
N SER A 35 -1.98 -9.18 -10.41
CA SER A 35 -2.00 -10.52 -11.00
C SER A 35 -2.04 -11.62 -9.93
N PHE A 36 -1.25 -11.45 -8.87
CA PHE A 36 -1.24 -12.38 -7.74
C PHE A 36 -2.62 -12.46 -7.07
N VAL A 37 -3.22 -11.31 -6.75
CA VAL A 37 -4.54 -11.26 -6.11
C VAL A 37 -5.62 -11.84 -7.03
N ALA A 38 -5.59 -11.51 -8.32
CA ALA A 38 -6.55 -12.02 -9.29
C ALA A 38 -6.46 -13.56 -9.43
N ALA A 39 -5.24 -14.09 -9.50
CA ALA A 39 -5.00 -15.52 -9.63
C ALA A 39 -5.33 -16.34 -8.37
N ASN A 40 -5.28 -15.71 -7.18
CA ASN A 40 -5.47 -16.40 -5.90
C ASN A 40 -6.72 -15.96 -5.15
N LYS A 41 -7.67 -15.30 -5.83
CA LYS A 41 -8.85 -14.71 -5.20
C LYS A 41 -9.64 -15.72 -4.37
N ASP A 42 -9.91 -16.90 -4.90
CA ASP A 42 -10.71 -17.93 -4.24
C ASP A 42 -10.00 -18.50 -3.00
N VAL A 43 -8.70 -18.74 -3.11
CA VAL A 43 -7.85 -19.19 -1.99
C VAL A 43 -7.79 -18.14 -0.89
N LEU A 44 -7.67 -16.86 -1.27
CA LEU A 44 -7.68 -15.74 -0.32
C LEU A 44 -9.02 -15.62 0.39
N LEU A 45 -10.14 -15.79 -0.33
CA LEU A 45 -11.49 -15.79 0.24
C LEU A 45 -11.67 -16.95 1.22
N GLU A 46 -11.25 -18.14 0.87
CA GLU A 46 -11.37 -19.33 1.71
C GLU A 46 -10.50 -19.20 2.97
N THR A 47 -9.25 -18.78 2.80
CA THR A 47 -8.29 -18.65 3.90
C THR A 47 -8.69 -17.55 4.88
N PHE A 48 -9.01 -16.37 4.36
CA PHE A 48 -9.36 -15.23 5.23
C PHE A 48 -10.83 -15.23 5.63
N GLY A 49 -11.71 -15.86 4.86
CA GLY A 49 -13.14 -15.91 5.12
C GLY A 49 -13.48 -16.55 6.45
N SER A 50 -12.88 -17.69 6.77
CA SER A 50 -13.07 -18.38 8.05
C SER A 50 -12.59 -17.54 9.24
N LEU A 51 -11.45 -16.84 9.09
CA LEU A 51 -10.90 -15.98 10.12
C LEU A 51 -11.80 -14.75 10.38
N VAL A 52 -12.27 -14.11 9.33
CA VAL A 52 -13.11 -12.90 9.40
C VAL A 52 -14.51 -13.23 9.91
N GLN A 53 -15.05 -14.41 9.58
CA GLN A 53 -16.34 -14.85 10.12
C GLN A 53 -16.28 -15.15 11.62
N ALA A 54 -15.18 -15.69 12.10
CA ALA A 54 -14.98 -15.92 13.53
C ALA A 54 -14.82 -14.60 14.29
N GLU A 55 -14.01 -13.69 13.76
CA GLU A 55 -13.65 -12.44 14.41
C GLU A 55 -13.61 -11.30 13.38
N PRO A 56 -14.69 -10.53 13.21
CA PRO A 56 -14.81 -9.51 12.14
C PRO A 56 -13.71 -8.45 12.11
N TRP A 57 -13.14 -8.08 13.27
CA TRP A 57 -12.06 -7.11 13.36
C TRP A 57 -10.76 -7.57 12.69
N THR A 58 -10.60 -8.88 12.49
CA THR A 58 -9.43 -9.46 11.82
C THR A 58 -9.34 -9.05 10.36
N PHE A 59 -10.43 -8.57 9.77
CA PHE A 59 -10.42 -8.00 8.42
C PHE A 59 -9.50 -6.77 8.31
N ALA A 60 -9.33 -6.00 9.39
CA ALA A 60 -8.34 -4.91 9.41
C ALA A 60 -6.91 -5.45 9.22
N PHE A 61 -6.59 -6.60 9.82
CA PHE A 61 -5.30 -7.25 9.63
C PHE A 61 -5.13 -7.76 8.19
N VAL A 62 -6.18 -8.33 7.60
CA VAL A 62 -6.18 -8.75 6.19
C VAL A 62 -5.93 -7.55 5.27
N LEU A 63 -6.64 -6.42 5.49
CA LEU A 63 -6.43 -5.18 4.74
C LEU A 63 -4.98 -4.68 4.87
N PHE A 64 -4.44 -4.68 6.09
CA PHE A 64 -3.07 -4.24 6.36
C PHE A 64 -2.05 -5.11 5.62
N LEU A 65 -2.16 -6.42 5.74
CA LEU A 65 -1.25 -7.37 5.11
C LEU A 65 -1.33 -7.30 3.58
N MET A 66 -2.55 -7.26 3.05
CA MET A 66 -2.74 -7.15 1.61
C MET A 66 -2.24 -5.80 1.06
N ALA A 67 -2.41 -4.71 1.80
CA ALA A 67 -1.84 -3.43 1.43
C ALA A 67 -0.31 -3.44 1.42
N ALA A 68 0.31 -4.17 2.34
CA ALA A 68 1.76 -4.38 2.35
C ALA A 68 2.24 -5.17 1.12
N ILE A 69 1.50 -6.21 0.71
CA ILE A 69 1.83 -7.02 -0.47
C ILE A 69 1.60 -6.24 -1.76
N MET A 70 0.45 -5.59 -1.88
CA MET A 70 0.07 -4.85 -3.11
C MET A 70 0.77 -3.50 -3.24
N ASN A 71 1.38 -2.99 -2.18
CA ASN A 71 2.08 -1.69 -2.13
C ASN A 71 1.24 -0.51 -2.64
N SER A 72 -0.07 -0.63 -2.60
CA SER A 72 -1.00 0.36 -3.15
C SER A 72 -2.30 0.39 -2.36
N GLN A 73 -2.60 1.52 -1.74
CA GLN A 73 -3.87 1.75 -1.04
C GLN A 73 -5.06 1.57 -2.00
N GLY A 74 -4.98 2.19 -3.17
CA GLY A 74 -6.07 2.18 -4.15
C GLY A 74 -6.34 0.79 -4.73
N ALA A 75 -5.28 0.01 -5.02
CA ALA A 75 -5.42 -1.35 -5.51
C ALA A 75 -6.01 -2.26 -4.42
N THR A 76 -5.48 -2.18 -3.19
CA THR A 76 -5.99 -2.94 -2.04
C THR A 76 -7.46 -2.63 -1.77
N THR A 77 -7.83 -1.36 -1.76
CA THR A 77 -9.23 -0.95 -1.56
C THR A 77 -10.14 -1.58 -2.61
N ARG A 78 -9.77 -1.49 -3.89
CA ARG A 78 -10.59 -2.05 -4.98
C ARG A 78 -10.68 -3.57 -4.94
N ALA A 79 -9.60 -4.26 -4.56
CA ALA A 79 -9.54 -5.71 -4.57
C ALA A 79 -10.15 -6.34 -3.31
N ILE A 80 -9.87 -5.77 -2.13
CA ILE A 80 -10.15 -6.42 -0.85
C ILE A 80 -11.41 -5.88 -0.18
N MET A 81 -11.74 -4.58 -0.30
CA MET A 81 -12.96 -4.05 0.34
C MET A 81 -14.26 -4.73 -0.13
N PRO A 82 -14.44 -5.06 -1.42
CA PRO A 82 -15.62 -5.83 -1.84
C PRO A 82 -15.75 -7.21 -1.18
N LEU A 83 -14.62 -7.83 -0.81
CA LEU A 83 -14.63 -9.09 -0.06
C LEU A 83 -15.24 -8.90 1.33
N GLY A 84 -14.95 -7.80 2.02
CA GLY A 84 -15.54 -7.50 3.31
C GLY A 84 -17.08 -7.43 3.25
N PHE A 85 -17.61 -6.81 2.20
CA PHE A 85 -19.07 -6.82 1.95
C PHE A 85 -19.59 -8.23 1.66
N ALA A 86 -18.88 -9.02 0.85
CA ALA A 86 -19.27 -10.40 0.54
C ALA A 86 -19.26 -11.32 1.78
N LEU A 87 -18.38 -11.02 2.74
CA LEU A 87 -18.31 -11.72 4.03
C LEU A 87 -19.37 -11.23 5.05
N GLY A 88 -20.22 -10.27 4.68
CA GLY A 88 -21.31 -9.78 5.52
C GLY A 88 -20.91 -8.73 6.56
N LEU A 89 -19.72 -8.13 6.44
CA LEU A 89 -19.31 -7.06 7.33
C LEU A 89 -20.14 -5.80 7.11
N SER A 90 -20.52 -5.13 8.22
CA SER A 90 -21.30 -3.90 8.13
C SER A 90 -20.49 -2.76 7.49
N PRO A 91 -21.13 -1.84 6.75
CA PRO A 91 -20.44 -0.69 6.16
C PRO A 91 -19.68 0.16 7.19
N LEU A 92 -20.24 0.31 8.39
CA LEU A 92 -19.58 1.06 9.47
C LEU A 92 -18.30 0.37 9.96
N ALA A 93 -18.34 -0.96 10.12
CA ALA A 93 -17.15 -1.72 10.48
C ALA A 93 -16.07 -1.63 9.39
N LEU A 94 -16.45 -1.68 8.11
CA LEU A 94 -15.52 -1.53 6.99
C LEU A 94 -14.88 -0.13 6.95
N ILE A 95 -15.66 0.91 7.25
CA ILE A 95 -15.14 2.28 7.36
C ILE A 95 -14.14 2.39 8.52
N ALA A 96 -14.45 1.80 9.68
CA ALA A 96 -13.56 1.79 10.84
C ALA A 96 -12.24 1.09 10.53
N MET A 97 -12.27 0.01 9.76
CA MET A 97 -11.09 -0.78 9.39
C MET A 97 -10.31 -0.22 8.19
N TYR A 98 -10.91 0.70 7.42
CA TYR A 98 -10.31 1.25 6.21
C TYR A 98 -8.89 1.81 6.40
N PRO A 99 -8.54 2.51 7.51
CA PRO A 99 -7.17 3.00 7.70
C PRO A 99 -6.09 1.93 7.68
N ALA A 100 -6.45 0.65 7.83
CA ALA A 100 -5.51 -0.47 7.73
C ALA A 100 -4.86 -0.60 6.34
N VAL A 101 -5.44 -0.02 5.27
CA VAL A 101 -4.81 0.04 3.94
C VAL A 101 -3.47 0.80 3.94
N ASN A 102 -3.14 1.53 5.02
CA ASN A 102 -1.83 2.13 5.22
C ASN A 102 -0.71 1.10 5.48
N GLY A 103 -1.03 -0.17 5.57
CA GLY A 103 -0.06 -1.27 5.60
C GLY A 103 0.95 -1.26 4.45
N PHE A 104 0.67 -0.56 3.35
CA PHE A 104 1.64 -0.36 2.26
C PHE A 104 2.98 0.26 2.72
N ALA A 105 3.00 0.91 3.87
CA ALA A 105 4.22 1.46 4.46
C ALA A 105 5.14 0.39 5.09
N LEU A 106 4.67 -0.86 5.22
CA LEU A 106 5.43 -1.94 5.84
C LEU A 106 6.70 -2.28 5.05
N PHE A 107 6.62 -2.30 3.73
CA PHE A 107 7.76 -2.54 2.86
C PHE A 107 8.19 -1.26 2.12
N PRO A 108 9.52 -1.00 1.98
CA PRO A 108 10.02 0.21 1.33
C PRO A 108 9.96 0.15 -0.21
N ILE A 109 9.04 -0.61 -0.76
CA ILE A 109 8.84 -0.81 -2.20
C ILE A 109 7.64 -0.06 -2.76
N ASN A 110 7.01 0.79 -1.95
CA ASN A 110 5.94 1.66 -2.44
C ASN A 110 6.49 2.77 -3.35
N GLY A 111 5.65 3.26 -4.26
CA GLY A 111 6.02 4.24 -5.26
C GLY A 111 6.75 5.48 -4.71
N PRO A 112 6.21 6.17 -3.68
CA PRO A 112 6.90 7.30 -3.06
C PRO A 112 8.27 6.97 -2.48
N ALA A 113 8.45 5.82 -1.86
CA ALA A 113 9.74 5.40 -1.32
C ALA A 113 10.77 5.14 -2.43
N ILE A 114 10.37 4.44 -3.50
CA ILE A 114 11.21 4.19 -4.67
C ILE A 114 11.60 5.52 -5.31
N ALA A 115 10.65 6.46 -5.46
CA ALA A 115 10.92 7.77 -6.02
C ALA A 115 11.92 8.57 -5.16
N ALA A 116 11.74 8.57 -3.83
CA ALA A 116 12.64 9.22 -2.91
C ALA A 116 14.08 8.69 -3.02
N CYS A 117 14.24 7.36 -3.03
CA CYS A 117 15.57 6.73 -3.22
C CYS A 117 16.17 7.04 -4.58
N SER A 118 15.37 7.03 -5.65
CA SER A 118 15.85 7.27 -7.02
C SER A 118 16.26 8.72 -7.27
N LEU A 119 15.66 9.67 -6.54
CA LEU A 119 15.94 11.10 -6.67
C LEU A 119 16.98 11.59 -5.67
N ASP A 120 17.35 10.79 -4.68
CA ASP A 120 18.38 11.16 -3.71
C ASP A 120 19.77 11.23 -4.35
N ARG A 121 20.31 12.44 -4.41
CA ARG A 121 21.66 12.70 -4.93
C ARG A 121 22.75 12.64 -3.85
N SER A 122 22.34 12.66 -2.58
CA SER A 122 23.27 12.66 -1.45
C SER A 122 23.80 11.26 -1.13
N GLY A 123 23.08 10.22 -1.56
CA GLY A 123 23.38 8.84 -1.22
C GLY A 123 23.18 8.50 0.27
N THR A 124 22.52 9.40 1.01
CA THR A 124 22.25 9.23 2.45
C THR A 124 20.98 8.46 2.73
N THR A 125 20.15 8.19 1.71
CA THR A 125 18.93 7.42 1.86
C THR A 125 19.26 5.98 2.17
N THR A 126 18.98 5.54 3.39
CA THR A 126 19.22 4.16 3.86
C THR A 126 18.06 3.22 3.58
N MET A 127 16.99 3.72 2.99
CA MET A 127 15.81 2.93 2.65
C MET A 127 16.16 1.74 1.76
N GLY A 128 15.74 0.56 2.16
CA GLY A 128 15.91 -0.65 1.35
C GLY A 128 17.22 -1.42 1.58
N LYS A 129 18.09 -0.97 2.47
CA LYS A 129 19.28 -1.75 2.86
C LYS A 129 18.90 -3.06 3.56
N TYR A 130 17.84 -3.01 4.36
CA TYR A 130 17.18 -4.17 4.97
C TYR A 130 15.67 -4.03 4.78
N LEU A 131 14.96 -5.15 4.74
CA LEU A 131 13.49 -5.17 4.61
C LEU A 131 12.78 -4.36 5.72
N ILE A 132 13.45 -4.17 6.85
CA ILE A 132 12.93 -3.54 8.07
C ILE A 132 13.57 -2.15 8.31
N ASP A 133 14.39 -1.67 7.40
CA ASP A 133 15.10 -0.37 7.55
C ASP A 133 14.37 0.75 6.79
N ASN A 134 13.13 1.00 7.20
CA ASN A 134 12.32 2.08 6.66
C ASN A 134 11.75 2.94 7.81
N PRO A 135 12.12 4.23 7.91
CA PRO A 135 11.61 5.10 8.97
C PRO A 135 10.07 5.24 8.97
N PHE A 136 9.43 5.10 7.79
CA PHE A 136 7.97 5.12 7.69
C PHE A 136 7.29 3.86 8.22
N GLN A 137 7.99 2.74 8.33
CA GLN A 137 7.42 1.46 8.74
C GLN A 137 6.83 1.51 10.15
N ILE A 138 7.60 2.01 11.11
CA ILE A 138 7.18 2.10 12.50
C ILE A 138 6.03 3.11 12.62
N PHE A 139 6.23 4.32 12.10
CA PHE A 139 5.21 5.38 12.19
C PHE A 139 3.94 5.01 11.43
N GLY A 140 4.06 4.47 10.21
CA GLY A 140 2.91 4.05 9.40
C GLY A 140 2.10 2.94 10.07
N THR A 141 2.78 1.96 10.68
CA THR A 141 2.11 0.87 11.42
C THR A 141 1.40 1.40 12.67
N ILE A 142 2.06 2.24 13.46
CA ILE A 142 1.46 2.86 14.65
C ILE A 142 0.25 3.70 14.25
N CYS A 143 0.38 4.53 13.21
CA CYS A 143 -0.74 5.34 12.71
C CYS A 143 -1.91 4.47 12.24
N ALA A 144 -1.66 3.37 11.54
CA ALA A 144 -2.72 2.46 11.10
C ALA A 144 -3.45 1.84 12.30
N VAL A 145 -2.72 1.35 13.31
CA VAL A 145 -3.30 0.76 14.53
C VAL A 145 -4.15 1.80 15.28
N ILE A 146 -3.61 3.00 15.52
CA ILE A 146 -4.35 4.06 16.22
C ILE A 146 -5.59 4.46 15.43
N SER A 147 -5.47 4.64 14.11
CA SER A 147 -6.60 5.06 13.27
C SER A 147 -7.71 4.01 13.21
N VAL A 148 -7.39 2.73 13.14
CA VAL A 148 -8.38 1.64 13.20
C VAL A 148 -9.04 1.60 14.58
N SER A 149 -8.28 1.73 15.66
CA SER A 149 -8.81 1.76 17.03
C SER A 149 -9.75 2.93 17.23
N LEU A 150 -9.39 4.13 16.77
CA LEU A 150 -10.26 5.31 16.79
C LEU A 150 -11.50 5.12 15.91
N GLY A 151 -11.36 4.47 14.75
CA GLY A 151 -12.47 4.13 13.87
C GLY A 151 -13.52 3.26 14.58
N PHE A 152 -13.08 2.21 15.28
CA PHE A 152 -13.99 1.38 16.08
C PHE A 152 -14.60 2.13 17.26
N LEU A 153 -13.82 3.00 17.92
CA LEU A 153 -14.34 3.84 19.00
C LEU A 153 -15.46 4.75 18.50
N ILE A 154 -15.27 5.39 17.34
CA ILE A 154 -16.30 6.26 16.74
C ILE A 154 -17.54 5.45 16.36
N VAL A 155 -17.38 4.29 15.75
CA VAL A 155 -18.51 3.42 15.41
C VAL A 155 -19.25 2.92 16.64
N TRP A 156 -18.57 2.71 17.76
CA TRP A 156 -19.20 2.33 19.03
C TRP A 156 -19.99 3.47 19.69
N LEU A 157 -19.58 4.73 19.42
CA LEU A 157 -20.27 5.91 19.94
C LEU A 157 -21.50 6.35 19.11
N LEU A 158 -21.61 5.86 17.86
CA LEU A 158 -22.72 6.14 16.93
C LEU A 158 -23.88 5.16 17.12
#